data_0451835e841ae87734776dde4ae11c02
#
_entry.id   0451835e841ae87734776dde4ae11c02
#
_cell.length_a   1.000
_cell.length_b   1.000
_cell.length_c   1.000
_cell.angle_alpha   90.00
_cell.angle_beta   90.00
_cell.angle_gamma   90.00
#
_symmetry.space_group_name_H-M   'P 1'
#
loop_
_entity.id
_entity.type
_entity.pdbx_description
1 polymer ?
#
loop_
_entity_poly.entity_id
_entity_poly.type
_entity_poly.pdbx_seq_one_letter_code
_entity_poly.pdbx_strand_id
1 'polypeptide(L)'
;MFVFAFPGMGKTTLAKKYSRVVDLEMSDIKYDNSSVQHLSKEERKSTKRPLKDKRYKTIYVDKSYSLHEDGKVVLVALNFLARMLAAMIVRGGVLFQIFIPHPFLKEEYRQRYISRGNNQRFIFEVMFIWYMALIPLYMLAKLFPYWITVTHAGDTLEDYCKRENFIEFSRKPKITQTIS
;
A
#
# COMPACT_ATOMS: atom_id res chain seq x y z
N MET A 1 -9.56 -2.23 9.96
CA MET A 1 -9.75 -2.71 8.59
C MET A 1 -8.41 -2.72 7.86
N PHE A 2 -8.13 -3.73 7.03
CA PHE A 2 -6.96 -3.76 6.16
C PHE A 2 -7.34 -3.49 4.71
N VAL A 3 -6.56 -2.67 4.03
CA VAL A 3 -6.71 -2.39 2.60
C VAL A 3 -5.41 -2.75 1.89
N PHE A 4 -5.47 -3.80 1.10
CA PHE A 4 -4.35 -4.22 0.25
C PHE A 4 -4.47 -3.52 -1.10
N ALA A 5 -3.43 -2.84 -1.51
CA ALA A 5 -3.44 -2.18 -2.79
C ALA A 5 -2.12 -2.36 -3.54
N PHE A 6 -2.23 -2.53 -4.86
CA PHE A 6 -1.09 -2.68 -5.75
C PHE A 6 -0.18 -1.43 -5.67
N PRO A 7 1.13 -1.57 -5.88
CA PRO A 7 2.02 -0.41 -5.97
C PRO A 7 1.50 0.63 -6.98
N GLY A 8 1.62 1.90 -6.66
CA GLY A 8 1.20 2.97 -7.59
C GLY A 8 -0.26 3.41 -7.52
N MET A 9 -1.12 2.76 -6.71
CA MET A 9 -2.54 3.09 -6.57
C MET A 9 -2.86 4.29 -5.65
N GLY A 10 -1.85 5.02 -5.16
CA GLY A 10 -2.08 6.24 -4.38
C GLY A 10 -2.25 6.06 -2.88
N LYS A 11 -1.79 4.93 -2.29
CA LYS A 11 -1.84 4.67 -0.83
C LYS A 11 -1.33 5.85 0.00
N THR A 12 -0.13 6.32 -0.32
CA THR A 12 0.51 7.43 0.41
C THR A 12 -0.28 8.74 0.29
N THR A 13 -0.89 9.00 -0.86
CA THR A 13 -1.76 10.16 -1.07
C THR A 13 -2.99 10.09 -0.19
N LEU A 14 -3.63 8.92 -0.13
CA LEU A 14 -4.79 8.67 0.71
C LEU A 14 -4.46 8.85 2.20
N ALA A 15 -3.36 8.27 2.68
CA ALA A 15 -2.92 8.39 4.07
C ALA A 15 -2.52 9.83 4.48
N LYS A 16 -2.03 10.65 3.54
CA LYS A 16 -1.78 12.06 3.80
C LYS A 16 -3.06 12.87 3.99
N LYS A 17 -4.14 12.46 3.33
CA LYS A 17 -5.41 13.20 3.28
C LYS A 17 -6.32 12.90 4.47
N TYR A 18 -6.30 11.66 4.98
CA TYR A 18 -7.20 11.20 6.02
C TYR A 18 -6.46 10.76 7.28
N SER A 19 -6.92 11.25 8.46
CA SER A 19 -6.25 11.00 9.75
C SER A 19 -6.40 9.56 10.26
N ARG A 20 -7.48 8.89 9.87
CA ARG A 20 -7.73 7.48 10.21
C ARG A 20 -7.02 6.48 9.30
N VAL A 21 -6.43 6.94 8.20
CA VAL A 21 -5.75 6.09 7.22
C VAL A 21 -4.25 6.12 7.44
N VAL A 22 -3.64 4.96 7.54
CA VAL A 22 -2.18 4.81 7.72
C VAL A 22 -1.61 3.96 6.58
N ASP A 23 -0.66 4.54 5.83
CA ASP A 23 0.16 3.79 4.86
C ASP A 23 1.38 3.24 5.60
N LEU A 24 1.34 1.96 5.93
CA LEU A 24 2.42 1.31 6.65
C LEU A 24 3.55 0.94 5.70
N GLU A 25 4.58 1.76 5.66
CA GLU A 25 5.73 1.53 4.80
C GLU A 25 6.67 0.48 5.39
N MET A 26 6.90 -0.61 4.64
CA MET A 26 7.80 -1.67 5.04
C MET A 26 9.25 -1.19 5.17
N SER A 27 9.68 -0.21 4.37
CA SER A 27 11.06 0.29 4.39
C SER A 27 11.47 0.85 5.75
N ASP A 28 10.53 1.46 6.47
CA ASP A 28 10.80 2.07 7.78
C ASP A 28 10.90 1.04 8.91
N ILE A 29 10.33 -0.13 8.68
CA ILE A 29 10.42 -1.26 9.62
C ILE A 29 11.64 -2.13 9.30
N LYS A 30 11.93 -2.32 8.01
CA LYS A 30 12.97 -3.23 7.52
C LYS A 30 14.36 -2.65 7.66
N TYR A 31 14.54 -1.36 7.37
CA TYR A 31 15.85 -0.74 7.27
C TYR A 31 16.07 0.31 8.35
N ASP A 32 17.31 0.42 8.80
CA ASP A 32 17.75 1.59 9.56
C ASP A 32 17.93 2.77 8.60
N ASN A 33 17.13 3.79 8.81
CA ASN A 33 17.13 5.00 7.99
C ASN A 33 17.87 6.16 8.65
N SER A 34 18.54 5.96 9.79
CA SER A 34 19.18 7.04 10.56
C SER A 34 20.22 7.81 9.73
N SER A 35 21.05 7.08 8.98
CA SER A 35 22.10 7.68 8.13
C SER A 35 21.59 8.36 6.86
N VAL A 36 20.33 8.15 6.47
CA VAL A 36 19.76 8.62 5.21
C VAL A 36 18.52 9.51 5.42
N GLN A 37 18.32 10.03 6.64
CA GLN A 37 17.15 10.86 6.95
C GLN A 37 17.07 12.15 6.11
N HIS A 38 18.23 12.69 5.75
CA HIS A 38 18.36 13.91 4.92
C HIS A 38 18.00 13.69 3.44
N LEU A 39 17.94 12.41 3.00
CA LEU A 39 17.62 12.08 1.61
C LEU A 39 16.11 12.01 1.38
N SER A 40 15.68 12.29 0.17
CA SER A 40 14.30 12.05 -0.29
C SER A 40 13.95 10.56 -0.23
N LYS A 41 12.66 10.23 -0.28
CA LYS A 41 12.21 8.82 -0.29
C LYS A 41 12.77 8.02 -1.48
N GLU A 42 12.91 8.66 -2.61
CA GLU A 42 13.44 8.09 -3.84
C GLU A 42 14.93 7.80 -3.72
N GLU A 43 15.71 8.75 -3.24
CA GLU A 43 17.16 8.58 -3.00
C GLU A 43 17.44 7.50 -1.95
N ARG A 44 16.63 7.41 -0.89
CA ARG A 44 16.75 6.33 0.10
C ARG A 44 16.57 4.95 -0.50
N LYS A 45 15.72 4.79 -1.53
CA LYS A 45 15.48 3.49 -2.18
C LYS A 45 16.71 3.01 -2.96
N SER A 46 17.50 3.92 -3.52
CA SER A 46 18.73 3.61 -4.24
C SER A 46 19.95 3.46 -3.33
N THR A 47 19.86 3.94 -2.09
CA THR A 47 20.97 3.88 -1.12
C THR A 47 20.96 2.55 -0.34
N LYS A 48 22.12 1.91 -0.21
CA LYS A 48 22.28 0.71 0.62
C LYS A 48 22.07 1.06 2.10
N ARG A 49 21.14 0.39 2.75
CA ARG A 49 20.81 0.61 4.17
C ARG A 49 20.94 -0.69 4.95
N PRO A 50 21.45 -0.65 6.18
CA PRO A 50 21.51 -1.85 7.01
C PRO A 50 20.12 -2.34 7.38
N LEU A 51 19.98 -3.65 7.56
CA LEU A 51 18.76 -4.26 8.03
C LEU A 51 18.60 -3.94 9.52
N LYS A 52 17.44 -3.36 9.89
CA LYS A 52 17.15 -3.00 11.28
C LYS A 52 16.83 -4.22 12.16
N ASP A 53 16.01 -5.12 11.66
CA ASP A 53 15.64 -6.36 12.34
C ASP A 53 15.34 -7.46 11.31
N LYS A 54 15.88 -8.67 11.53
CA LYS A 54 15.61 -9.84 10.69
C LYS A 54 14.13 -10.26 10.75
N ARG A 55 13.44 -9.98 11.86
CA ARG A 55 12.01 -10.25 12.09
C ARG A 55 11.09 -9.18 11.53
N TYR A 56 11.58 -8.27 10.68
CA TYR A 56 10.81 -7.14 10.15
C TYR A 56 9.44 -7.54 9.57
N LYS A 57 9.31 -8.76 9.02
CA LYS A 57 8.03 -9.25 8.49
C LYS A 57 7.00 -9.53 9.59
N THR A 58 7.44 -10.05 10.73
CA THR A 58 6.58 -10.26 11.91
C THR A 58 6.21 -8.92 12.53
N ILE A 59 7.20 -8.05 12.73
CA ILE A 59 7.00 -6.69 13.26
C ILE A 59 6.01 -5.90 12.38
N TYR A 60 6.08 -6.07 11.05
CA TYR A 60 5.13 -5.44 10.14
C TYR A 60 3.68 -5.90 10.40
N VAL A 61 3.48 -7.21 10.55
CA VAL A 61 2.16 -7.80 10.87
C VAL A 61 1.67 -7.30 12.21
N ASP A 62 2.50 -7.37 13.26
CA ASP A 62 2.14 -6.93 14.63
C ASP A 62 1.73 -5.47 14.63
N LYS A 63 2.50 -4.60 13.98
CA LYS A 63 2.19 -3.18 13.86
C LYS A 63 0.91 -2.91 13.06
N SER A 64 0.64 -3.72 12.04
CA SER A 64 -0.62 -3.62 11.28
C SER A 64 -1.82 -3.90 12.18
N TYR A 65 -1.74 -4.93 13.03
CA TYR A 65 -2.81 -5.27 13.97
C TYR A 65 -2.97 -4.21 15.05
N SER A 66 -1.89 -3.73 15.67
CA SER A 66 -1.96 -2.63 16.66
C SER A 66 -2.65 -1.39 16.08
N LEU A 67 -2.28 -0.98 14.86
CA LEU A 67 -2.95 0.15 14.20
C LEU A 67 -4.43 -0.13 13.91
N HIS A 68 -4.78 -1.38 13.61
CA HIS A 68 -6.18 -1.76 13.42
C HIS A 68 -6.97 -1.69 14.73
N GLU A 69 -6.41 -2.17 15.83
CA GLU A 69 -6.98 -2.08 17.18
C GLU A 69 -7.19 -0.62 17.62
N ASP A 70 -6.27 0.28 17.20
CA ASP A 70 -6.42 1.73 17.36
C ASP A 70 -7.52 2.36 16.46
N GLY A 71 -8.33 1.55 15.78
CA GLY A 71 -9.41 2.00 14.90
C GLY A 71 -8.94 2.59 13.57
N LYS A 72 -7.69 2.34 13.15
CA LYS A 72 -7.17 2.82 11.88
C LYS A 72 -7.52 1.91 10.70
N VAL A 73 -7.63 2.52 9.53
CA VAL A 73 -7.60 1.81 8.24
C VAL A 73 -6.14 1.69 7.82
N VAL A 74 -5.63 0.47 7.77
CA VAL A 74 -4.21 0.22 7.47
C VAL A 74 -4.05 -0.17 6.01
N LEU A 75 -3.32 0.65 5.27
CA LEU A 75 -2.96 0.37 3.88
C LEU A 75 -1.74 -0.54 3.87
N VAL A 76 -1.92 -1.74 3.36
CA VAL A 76 -0.90 -2.80 3.33
C VAL A 76 -0.41 -3.01 1.90
N ALA A 77 0.87 -3.24 1.75
CA ALA A 77 1.43 -3.61 0.45
C ALA A 77 0.99 -5.02 0.05
N LEU A 78 0.62 -5.20 -1.22
CA LEU A 78 0.05 -6.45 -1.74
C LEU A 78 1.00 -7.67 -1.57
N ASN A 79 2.30 -7.45 -1.57
CA ASN A 79 3.30 -8.50 -1.34
C ASN A 79 3.26 -9.10 0.08
N PHE A 80 2.53 -8.48 1.01
CA PHE A 80 2.26 -9.02 2.35
C PHE A 80 0.94 -9.78 2.43
N LEU A 81 0.14 -9.84 1.37
CA LEU A 81 -1.20 -10.42 1.38
C LEU A 81 -1.24 -11.82 2.00
N ALA A 82 -0.44 -12.76 1.49
CA ALA A 82 -0.45 -14.14 1.99
C ALA A 82 -0.10 -14.23 3.48
N ARG A 83 0.86 -13.42 3.95
CA ARG A 83 1.26 -13.38 5.36
C ARG A 83 0.19 -12.77 6.26
N MET A 84 -0.48 -11.74 5.78
CA MET A 84 -1.58 -11.11 6.51
C MET A 84 -2.80 -12.04 6.57
N LEU A 85 -3.14 -12.72 5.48
CA LEU A 85 -4.21 -13.72 5.47
C LEU A 85 -3.91 -14.87 6.46
N ALA A 86 -2.69 -15.39 6.48
CA ALA A 86 -2.27 -16.38 7.47
C ALA A 86 -2.39 -15.86 8.91
N ALA A 87 -2.01 -14.61 9.16
CA ALA A 87 -2.17 -14.00 10.48
C ALA A 87 -3.65 -13.81 10.86
N MET A 88 -4.53 -13.49 9.91
CA MET A 88 -5.98 -13.39 10.14
C MET A 88 -6.60 -14.72 10.55
N ILE A 89 -6.14 -15.83 10.00
CA ILE A 89 -6.59 -17.17 10.41
C ILE A 89 -6.23 -17.45 11.87
N VAL A 90 -5.02 -17.05 12.28
CA VAL A 90 -4.51 -17.35 13.65
C VAL A 90 -5.05 -16.38 14.70
N ARG A 91 -5.18 -15.10 14.36
CA ARG A 91 -5.50 -14.01 15.33
C ARG A 91 -6.98 -13.60 15.32
N GLY A 92 -7.79 -14.23 14.47
CA GLY A 92 -9.17 -13.82 14.22
C GLY A 92 -9.30 -12.94 12.98
N GLY A 93 -10.46 -13.04 12.33
CA GLY A 93 -10.76 -12.35 11.07
C GLY A 93 -10.86 -10.85 11.25
N VAL A 94 -10.26 -10.13 10.35
CA VAL A 94 -10.37 -8.67 10.22
C VAL A 94 -10.98 -8.36 8.85
N LEU A 95 -11.88 -7.40 8.80
CA LEU A 95 -12.40 -6.92 7.51
C LEU A 95 -11.24 -6.43 6.63
N PHE A 96 -11.21 -6.93 5.41
CA PHE A 96 -10.19 -6.53 4.44
C PHE A 96 -10.76 -6.34 3.05
N GLN A 97 -10.06 -5.55 2.25
CA GLN A 97 -10.34 -5.32 0.84
C GLN A 97 -9.05 -5.33 0.06
N ILE A 98 -9.08 -5.93 -1.12
CA ILE A 98 -7.95 -5.99 -2.04
C ILE A 98 -8.28 -5.13 -3.27
N PHE A 99 -7.43 -4.17 -3.59
CA PHE A 99 -7.55 -3.34 -4.78
C PHE A 99 -6.43 -3.66 -5.75
N ILE A 100 -6.81 -4.01 -6.97
CA ILE A 100 -5.88 -4.31 -8.05
C ILE A 100 -6.23 -3.48 -9.28
N PRO A 101 -5.25 -3.02 -10.07
CA PRO A 101 -5.53 -2.39 -11.34
C PRO A 101 -6.04 -3.41 -12.35
N HIS A 102 -6.88 -2.95 -13.29
CA HIS A 102 -7.27 -3.79 -14.42
C HIS A 102 -6.01 -4.18 -15.22
N PRO A 103 -5.87 -5.44 -15.66
CA PRO A 103 -4.68 -5.93 -16.38
C PRO A 103 -4.26 -5.10 -17.59
N PHE A 104 -5.20 -4.47 -18.29
CA PHE A 104 -4.92 -3.61 -19.44
C PHE A 104 -4.24 -2.27 -19.09
N LEU A 105 -4.20 -1.88 -17.83
CA LEU A 105 -3.53 -0.65 -17.37
C LEU A 105 -2.01 -0.80 -17.19
N LYS A 106 -1.43 -1.93 -17.62
CA LYS A 106 -0.01 -2.23 -17.42
C LYS A 106 0.92 -1.11 -17.89
N GLU A 107 0.70 -0.60 -19.10
CA GLU A 107 1.56 0.43 -19.65
C GLU A 107 1.38 1.77 -18.92
N GLU A 108 0.16 2.12 -18.55
CA GLU A 108 -0.11 3.30 -17.73
C GLU A 108 0.65 3.24 -16.40
N TYR A 109 0.62 2.10 -15.72
CA TYR A 109 1.35 1.91 -14.46
C TYR A 109 2.87 1.93 -14.66
N ARG A 110 3.36 1.36 -15.76
CA ARG A 110 4.77 1.44 -16.13
C ARG A 110 5.21 2.90 -16.28
N GLN A 111 4.44 3.72 -16.99
CA GLN A 111 4.71 5.14 -17.15
C GLN A 111 4.64 5.90 -15.81
N ARG A 112 3.69 5.56 -14.94
CA ARG A 112 3.61 6.12 -13.57
C ARG A 112 4.88 5.83 -12.75
N TYR A 113 5.51 4.65 -12.92
CA TYR A 113 6.76 4.34 -12.21
C TYR A 113 7.96 5.08 -12.80
N ILE A 114 8.02 5.21 -14.12
CA ILE A 114 9.07 5.98 -14.80
C ILE A 114 8.99 7.45 -14.37
N SER A 115 7.82 8.06 -14.43
CA SER A 115 7.62 9.48 -14.06
C SER A 115 7.93 9.78 -12.59
N ARG A 116 7.87 8.77 -11.71
CA ARG A 116 8.26 8.87 -10.29
C ARG A 116 9.75 8.65 -10.04
N GLY A 117 10.57 8.50 -11.08
CA GLY A 117 12.00 8.26 -10.94
C GLY A 117 12.37 6.90 -10.35
N ASN A 118 11.49 5.91 -10.42
CA ASN A 118 11.85 4.57 -9.95
C ASN A 118 12.93 3.96 -10.85
N ASN A 119 13.86 3.20 -10.26
CA ASN A 119 14.92 2.55 -11.02
C ASN A 119 14.38 1.41 -11.90
N GLN A 120 15.12 1.08 -12.96
CA GLN A 120 14.75 0.06 -13.95
C GLN A 120 14.50 -1.31 -13.33
N ARG A 121 15.30 -1.69 -12.32
CA ARG A 121 15.14 -2.97 -11.61
C ARG A 121 13.78 -3.05 -10.91
N PHE A 122 13.38 -1.99 -10.18
CA PHE A 122 12.08 -1.93 -9.53
C PHE A 122 10.95 -2.03 -10.56
N ILE A 123 11.04 -1.29 -11.67
CA ILE A 123 10.04 -1.32 -12.73
C ILE A 123 9.91 -2.74 -13.30
N PHE A 124 11.03 -3.40 -13.58
CA PHE A 124 11.05 -4.78 -14.06
C PHE A 124 10.40 -5.74 -13.04
N GLU A 125 10.79 -5.68 -11.77
CA GLU A 125 10.23 -6.51 -10.70
C GLU A 125 8.70 -6.33 -10.57
N VAL A 126 8.20 -5.09 -10.59
CA VAL A 126 6.76 -4.82 -10.49
C VAL A 126 6.02 -5.28 -11.75
N MET A 127 6.60 -5.10 -12.95
CA MET A 127 6.00 -5.57 -14.20
C MET A 127 6.01 -7.09 -14.32
N PHE A 128 6.97 -7.77 -13.70
CA PHE A 128 6.96 -9.23 -13.58
C PHE A 128 5.85 -9.70 -12.62
N ILE A 129 5.72 -9.07 -11.45
CA ILE A 129 4.64 -9.33 -10.50
C ILE A 129 3.26 -9.06 -11.12
N TRP A 130 3.15 -8.13 -12.08
CA TRP A 130 1.93 -7.85 -12.81
C TRP A 130 1.34 -9.11 -13.44
N TYR A 131 2.17 -9.91 -14.07
CA TYR A 131 1.69 -11.17 -14.67
C TYR A 131 1.49 -12.27 -13.67
N MET A 132 2.43 -12.44 -12.74
CA MET A 132 2.45 -13.58 -11.82
C MET A 132 1.41 -13.50 -10.70
N ALA A 133 1.10 -12.31 -10.23
CA ALA A 133 0.18 -12.10 -9.11
C ALA A 133 -1.13 -11.42 -9.51
N LEU A 134 -1.07 -10.43 -10.38
CA LEU A 134 -2.26 -9.62 -10.70
C LEU A 134 -3.25 -10.38 -11.58
N ILE A 135 -2.79 -11.19 -12.55
CA ILE A 135 -3.69 -11.98 -13.39
C ILE A 135 -4.46 -13.02 -12.57
N PRO A 136 -3.83 -13.84 -11.70
CA PRO A 136 -4.57 -14.72 -10.81
C PRO A 136 -5.56 -13.98 -9.91
N LEU A 137 -5.16 -12.85 -9.33
CA LEU A 137 -6.07 -12.03 -8.51
C LEU A 137 -7.23 -11.45 -9.31
N TYR A 138 -7.00 -11.08 -10.57
CA TYR A 138 -8.06 -10.62 -11.48
C TYR A 138 -9.07 -11.74 -11.77
N MET A 139 -8.60 -12.97 -11.96
CA MET A 139 -9.50 -14.13 -12.12
C MET A 139 -10.28 -14.40 -10.84
N LEU A 140 -9.63 -14.32 -9.68
CA LEU A 140 -10.28 -14.46 -8.38
C LEU A 140 -11.29 -13.32 -8.10
N ALA A 141 -11.07 -12.12 -8.60
CA ALA A 141 -12.02 -11.02 -8.45
C ALA A 141 -13.40 -11.32 -9.07
N LYS A 142 -13.45 -12.16 -10.12
CA LYS A 142 -14.71 -12.62 -10.71
C LYS A 142 -15.50 -13.57 -9.80
N LEU A 143 -14.77 -14.34 -8.97
CA LEU A 143 -15.36 -15.28 -8.02
C LEU A 143 -15.66 -14.62 -6.67
N PHE A 144 -14.86 -13.66 -6.28
CA PHE A 144 -14.90 -12.99 -4.98
C PHE A 144 -14.96 -11.46 -5.11
N PRO A 145 -15.98 -10.90 -5.80
CA PRO A 145 -16.06 -9.45 -6.05
C PRO A 145 -16.21 -8.62 -4.77
N TYR A 146 -16.69 -9.24 -3.70
CA TYR A 146 -16.81 -8.59 -2.39
C TYR A 146 -15.45 -8.29 -1.74
N TRP A 147 -14.43 -9.11 -1.98
CA TRP A 147 -13.11 -8.96 -1.36
C TRP A 147 -12.07 -8.35 -2.30
N ILE A 148 -12.27 -8.46 -3.60
CA ILE A 148 -11.29 -8.00 -4.61
C ILE A 148 -11.97 -7.05 -5.58
N THR A 149 -11.55 -5.80 -5.53
CA THR A 149 -12.03 -4.75 -6.42
C THR A 149 -11.00 -4.47 -7.51
N VAL A 150 -11.45 -4.53 -8.76
CA VAL A 150 -10.65 -4.16 -9.93
C VAL A 150 -10.87 -2.68 -10.24
N THR A 151 -9.79 -1.90 -10.27
CA THR A 151 -9.87 -0.46 -10.58
C THR A 151 -9.66 -0.21 -12.06
N HIS A 152 -10.34 0.79 -12.60
CA HIS A 152 -10.29 1.19 -14.01
C HIS A 152 -9.40 2.42 -14.23
N ALA A 153 -9.20 2.77 -15.50
CA ALA A 153 -8.44 3.97 -15.87
C ALA A 153 -9.09 5.23 -15.29
N GLY A 154 -8.28 6.12 -14.75
CA GLY A 154 -8.75 7.36 -14.13
C GLY A 154 -9.25 7.24 -12.69
N ASP A 155 -9.58 6.04 -12.23
CA ASP A 155 -10.03 5.82 -10.84
C ASP A 155 -8.85 5.90 -9.85
N THR A 156 -9.12 6.48 -8.70
CA THR A 156 -8.18 6.51 -7.57
C THR A 156 -8.63 5.56 -6.46
N LEU A 157 -7.69 5.14 -5.62
CA LEU A 157 -8.03 4.36 -4.42
C LEU A 157 -9.02 5.12 -3.51
N GLU A 158 -8.95 6.45 -3.50
CA GLU A 158 -9.86 7.31 -2.75
C GLU A 158 -11.30 7.19 -3.23
N ASP A 159 -11.53 7.16 -4.54
CA ASP A 159 -12.88 7.09 -5.12
C ASP A 159 -13.57 5.79 -4.73
N TYR A 160 -12.81 4.69 -4.71
CA TYR A 160 -13.33 3.40 -4.24
C TYR A 160 -13.59 3.38 -2.75
N CYS A 161 -12.68 3.89 -1.93
CA CYS A 161 -12.86 3.96 -0.49
C CYS A 161 -14.06 4.84 -0.09
N LYS A 162 -14.36 5.88 -0.85
CA LYS A 162 -15.58 6.71 -0.66
C LYS A 162 -16.84 5.96 -1.04
N ARG A 163 -16.84 5.30 -2.18
CA ARG A 163 -18.00 4.57 -2.71
C ARG A 163 -18.46 3.47 -1.76
N GLU A 164 -17.52 2.76 -1.15
CA GLU A 164 -17.76 1.64 -0.24
C GLU A 164 -17.96 2.07 1.22
N ASN A 165 -17.97 3.37 1.51
CA ASN A 165 -18.08 3.91 2.89
C ASN A 165 -17.05 3.32 3.89
N PHE A 166 -15.90 2.82 3.41
CA PHE A 166 -14.86 2.22 4.26
C PHE A 166 -14.17 3.25 5.15
N ILE A 167 -14.36 4.51 4.88
CA ILE A 167 -13.71 5.61 5.58
C ILE A 167 -14.78 6.63 5.96
N GLU A 168 -15.14 6.70 7.24
CA GLU A 168 -15.73 7.90 7.79
C GLU A 168 -14.69 9.01 7.75
N PHE A 169 -14.94 10.00 6.91
CA PHE A 169 -13.94 10.97 6.49
C PHE A 169 -13.77 12.11 7.52
N SER A 170 -12.99 11.90 8.56
CA SER A 170 -12.36 13.05 9.22
C SER A 170 -11.12 13.46 8.39
N ARG A 171 -11.25 14.47 7.55
CA ARG A 171 -10.11 15.05 6.82
C ARG A 171 -9.12 15.63 7.83
N LYS A 172 -7.82 15.44 7.60
CA LYS A 172 -6.79 16.16 8.35
C LYS A 172 -7.01 17.67 8.13
N PRO A 173 -6.98 18.50 9.18
CA PRO A 173 -7.02 19.95 9.00
C PRO A 173 -5.89 20.37 8.07
N LYS A 174 -6.16 21.26 7.12
CA LYS A 174 -5.13 21.90 6.32
C LYS A 174 -4.31 22.77 7.28
N ILE A 175 -3.03 22.43 7.48
CA ILE A 175 -2.10 23.32 8.16
C ILE A 175 -1.89 24.48 7.19
N THR A 176 -2.59 25.59 7.41
CA THR A 176 -2.30 26.86 6.75
C THR A 176 -0.94 27.30 7.30
N GLN A 177 0.11 27.13 6.51
CA GLN A 177 1.38 27.79 6.83
C GLN A 177 1.11 29.29 6.71
N THR A 178 0.91 29.94 7.83
CA THR A 178 0.99 31.39 7.92
C THR A 178 2.48 31.73 7.77
N ILE A 179 2.86 32.17 6.59
CA ILE A 179 4.17 32.76 6.32
C ILE A 179 4.14 34.12 7.02
N SER A 180 4.79 34.22 8.15
CA SER A 180 5.15 35.47 8.80
C SER A 180 6.54 35.89 8.35
#